data_812e56029fa59d432ecb0da2d2ca95eb
#
_entry.id   812e56029fa59d432ecb0da2d2ca95eb
#
_cell.length_a   1.000
_cell.length_b   1.000
_cell.length_c   1.000
_cell.angle_alpha   90.00
_cell.angle_beta   90.00
_cell.angle_gamma   90.00
#
_symmetry.space_group_name_H-M   'P 1'
#
loop_
_entity.id
_entity.type
_entity.pdbx_description
1 polymer ?
#
loop_
_entity_poly.entity_id
_entity_poly.type
_entity_poly.pdbx_seq_one_letter_code
_entity_poly.pdbx_strand_id
1 'polypeptide(L)'
;PSNRYAYYLTPRGFAEKSRLSAEYLKQSFDFFRHARQQSDELLQHCIKNGWTRIALVGKSDLTEIIILSATEKNIKLVGIIDSEAAETTSTFINLPVTSRLSELGTLHALIITSMYNPQDTFEEAIKFFPRDKVLTPQLLGIKKEKVAYEPIPSMEKPR
;
A
#
# COMPACT_ATOMS: atom_id res chain seq x y z
N PRO A 1 -22.56 3.59 41.87
CA PRO A 1 -23.56 3.45 40.82
C PRO A 1 -22.90 3.25 39.50
N SER A 2 -22.86 2.02 39.07
CA SER A 2 -22.36 1.71 37.73
C SER A 2 -23.39 2.18 36.72
N ASN A 3 -23.07 3.20 35.95
CA ASN A 3 -23.80 3.58 34.74
C ASN A 3 -23.69 2.44 33.73
N ARG A 4 -24.47 1.41 33.92
CA ARG A 4 -24.69 0.40 32.90
C ARG A 4 -25.69 1.00 31.92
N TYR A 5 -25.20 1.52 30.80
CA TYR A 5 -26.05 1.76 29.64
C TYR A 5 -26.48 0.40 29.11
N ALA A 6 -27.67 -0.04 29.54
CA ALA A 6 -28.31 -1.19 28.94
C ALA A 6 -28.81 -0.73 27.57
N TYR A 7 -28.07 -1.03 26.51
CA TYR A 7 -28.56 -0.88 25.15
C TYR A 7 -29.60 -1.96 24.89
N TYR A 8 -30.87 -1.57 25.02
CA TYR A 8 -31.96 -2.44 24.57
C TYR A 8 -31.99 -2.47 23.08
N LEU A 9 -31.36 -3.50 22.49
CA LEU A 9 -31.45 -3.75 21.08
C LEU A 9 -32.85 -4.31 20.79
N THR A 10 -33.66 -3.59 20.03
CA THR A 10 -34.90 -4.12 19.48
C THR A 10 -34.59 -5.23 18.46
N PRO A 11 -35.51 -6.21 18.25
CA PRO A 11 -35.26 -7.25 17.21
C PRO A 11 -34.95 -6.66 15.82
N ARG A 12 -35.61 -5.54 15.47
CA ARG A 12 -35.37 -4.83 14.22
C ARG A 12 -33.99 -4.16 14.20
N GLY A 13 -33.57 -3.53 15.31
CA GLY A 13 -32.24 -2.94 15.44
C GLY A 13 -31.12 -3.99 15.43
N PHE A 14 -31.37 -5.16 16.02
CA PHE A 14 -30.43 -6.29 15.99
C PHE A 14 -30.26 -6.83 14.56
N ALA A 15 -31.34 -7.01 13.81
CA ALA A 15 -31.31 -7.47 12.44
C ALA A 15 -30.54 -6.48 11.54
N GLU A 16 -30.76 -5.18 11.70
CA GLU A 16 -30.05 -4.12 10.96
C GLU A 16 -28.55 -4.12 11.27
N LYS A 17 -28.17 -4.19 12.55
CA LYS A 17 -26.77 -4.24 12.98
C LYS A 17 -26.07 -5.49 12.48
N SER A 18 -26.74 -6.64 12.50
CA SER A 18 -26.19 -7.91 11.99
C SER A 18 -25.97 -7.84 10.49
N ARG A 19 -26.89 -7.23 9.75
CA ARG A 19 -26.76 -7.02 8.30
C ARG A 19 -25.56 -6.13 7.97
N LEU A 20 -25.38 -5.00 8.65
CA LEU A 20 -24.26 -4.09 8.46
C LEU A 20 -22.92 -4.76 8.81
N SER A 21 -22.88 -5.54 9.88
CA SER A 21 -21.68 -6.31 10.26
C SER A 21 -21.31 -7.36 9.21
N ALA A 22 -22.31 -8.06 8.65
CA ALA A 22 -22.09 -9.03 7.58
C ALA A 22 -21.57 -8.37 6.29
N GLU A 23 -22.12 -7.21 5.91
CA GLU A 23 -21.63 -6.42 4.77
C GLU A 23 -20.19 -5.97 4.98
N TYR A 24 -19.85 -5.47 6.16
CA TYR A 24 -18.49 -5.06 6.51
C TYR A 24 -17.51 -6.23 6.39
N LEU A 25 -17.84 -7.40 6.93
CA LEU A 25 -17.02 -8.59 6.83
C LEU A 25 -16.82 -9.02 5.37
N LYS A 26 -17.89 -9.00 4.58
CA LYS A 26 -17.82 -9.31 3.15
C LYS A 26 -16.86 -8.38 2.42
N GLN A 27 -16.97 -7.08 2.63
CA GLN A 27 -16.08 -6.08 2.03
C GLN A 27 -14.63 -6.29 2.46
N SER A 28 -14.38 -6.62 3.73
CA SER A 28 -13.03 -6.91 4.24
C SER A 28 -12.44 -8.16 3.63
N PHE A 29 -13.23 -9.22 3.44
CA PHE A 29 -12.79 -10.44 2.77
C PHE A 29 -12.53 -10.21 1.28
N ASP A 30 -13.37 -9.43 0.60
CA ASP A 30 -13.16 -9.08 -0.81
C ASP A 30 -11.89 -8.27 -0.99
N PHE A 31 -11.65 -7.28 -0.13
CA PHE A 31 -10.40 -6.52 -0.10
C PHE A 31 -9.18 -7.45 0.08
N PHE A 32 -9.23 -8.33 1.08
CA PHE A 32 -8.14 -9.26 1.37
C PHE A 32 -7.83 -10.16 0.17
N ARG A 33 -8.86 -10.73 -0.47
CA ARG A 33 -8.68 -11.58 -1.66
C ARG A 33 -8.05 -10.85 -2.82
N HIS A 34 -8.52 -9.63 -3.13
CA HIS A 34 -7.94 -8.82 -4.19
C HIS A 34 -6.50 -8.40 -3.87
N ALA A 35 -6.24 -7.98 -2.64
CA ALA A 35 -4.90 -7.62 -2.20
C ALA A 35 -3.93 -8.81 -2.29
N ARG A 36 -4.37 -10.01 -1.88
CA ARG A 36 -3.59 -11.24 -1.99
C ARG A 36 -3.27 -11.58 -3.45
N GLN A 37 -4.27 -11.58 -4.30
CA GLN A 37 -4.10 -11.88 -5.72
C GLN A 37 -3.11 -10.90 -6.37
N GLN A 38 -3.29 -9.61 -6.16
CA GLN A 38 -2.41 -8.60 -6.73
C GLN A 38 -0.99 -8.65 -6.16
N SER A 39 -0.86 -8.96 -4.87
CA SER A 39 0.44 -9.18 -4.24
C SER A 39 1.18 -10.36 -4.87
N ASP A 40 0.47 -11.47 -5.08
CA ASP A 40 1.03 -12.67 -5.71
C ASP A 40 1.48 -12.39 -7.15
N GLU A 41 0.70 -11.65 -7.92
CA GLU A 41 1.04 -11.24 -9.29
C GLU A 41 2.31 -10.37 -9.34
N LEU A 42 2.41 -9.38 -8.45
CA LEU A 42 3.59 -8.51 -8.35
C LEU A 42 4.84 -9.28 -7.93
N LEU A 43 4.73 -10.14 -6.93
CA LEU A 43 5.84 -10.96 -6.48
C LEU A 43 6.28 -11.97 -7.55
N GLN A 44 5.34 -12.54 -8.27
CA GLN A 44 5.64 -13.41 -9.41
C GLN A 44 6.36 -12.66 -10.53
N HIS A 45 5.97 -11.42 -10.79
CA HIS A 45 6.67 -10.54 -11.73
C HIS A 45 8.12 -10.30 -11.31
N CYS A 46 8.36 -10.05 -10.02
CA CYS A 46 9.71 -9.92 -9.48
C CYS A 46 10.54 -11.20 -9.69
N ILE A 47 9.97 -12.36 -9.41
CA ILE A 47 10.64 -13.65 -9.61
C ILE A 47 11.05 -13.84 -11.08
N LYS A 48 10.14 -13.56 -12.01
CA LYS A 48 10.40 -13.69 -13.46
C LYS A 48 11.52 -12.79 -13.94
N ASN A 49 11.70 -11.62 -13.32
CA ASN A 49 12.78 -10.69 -13.65
C ASN A 49 14.08 -10.95 -12.88
N GLY A 50 14.13 -11.96 -12.02
CA GLY A 50 15.28 -12.24 -11.18
C GLY A 50 15.53 -11.19 -10.09
N TRP A 51 14.49 -10.44 -9.71
CA TRP A 51 14.58 -9.40 -8.68
C TRP A 51 14.43 -10.02 -7.30
N THR A 52 15.53 -10.11 -6.58
CA THR A 52 15.61 -10.77 -5.28
C THR A 52 15.65 -9.81 -4.10
N ARG A 53 15.99 -8.53 -4.36
CA ARG A 53 16.07 -7.50 -3.33
C ARG A 53 14.96 -6.48 -3.53
N ILE A 54 13.87 -6.68 -2.79
CA ILE A 54 12.63 -5.91 -2.92
C ILE A 54 12.35 -5.20 -1.60
N ALA A 55 12.00 -3.93 -1.66
CA ALA A 55 11.51 -3.16 -0.51
C ALA A 55 10.07 -2.69 -0.74
N LEU A 56 9.36 -2.51 0.35
CA LEU A 56 8.00 -1.97 0.36
C LEU A 56 8.04 -0.48 0.71
N VAL A 57 7.17 0.31 0.12
CA VAL A 57 7.08 1.75 0.36
C VAL A 57 5.74 2.10 0.96
N GLY A 58 5.74 2.41 2.24
CA GLY A 58 4.56 2.69 3.05
C GLY A 58 4.20 1.53 3.99
N LYS A 59 3.58 1.88 5.09
CA LYS A 59 3.15 0.95 6.13
C LYS A 59 1.63 0.96 6.24
N SER A 60 1.00 -0.18 5.97
CA SER A 60 -0.46 -0.34 5.94
C SER A 60 -0.88 -1.80 6.04
N ASP A 61 -2.17 -2.06 6.02
CA ASP A 61 -2.71 -3.42 5.94
C ASP A 61 -2.24 -4.15 4.66
N LEU A 62 -2.09 -3.42 3.56
CA LEU A 62 -1.55 -3.97 2.32
C LEU A 62 -0.10 -4.44 2.47
N THR A 63 0.70 -3.72 3.26
CA THR A 63 2.07 -4.11 3.61
C THR A 63 2.10 -5.46 4.29
N GLU A 64 1.22 -5.69 5.26
CA GLU A 64 1.09 -6.98 5.96
C GLU A 64 0.72 -8.11 5.00
N ILE A 65 -0.21 -7.87 4.09
CA ILE A 65 -0.66 -8.85 3.10
C ILE A 65 0.48 -9.23 2.14
N ILE A 66 1.25 -8.26 1.68
CA ILE A 66 2.41 -8.54 0.81
C ILE A 66 3.50 -9.30 1.55
N ILE A 67 3.78 -8.96 2.81
CA ILE A 67 4.74 -9.70 3.63
C ILE A 67 4.31 -11.17 3.79
N LEU A 68 3.03 -11.41 4.04
CA LEU A 68 2.48 -12.77 4.14
C LEU A 68 2.65 -13.53 2.82
N SER A 69 2.30 -12.93 1.70
CA SER A 69 2.46 -13.52 0.36
C SER A 69 3.93 -13.83 0.04
N ALA A 70 4.83 -12.92 0.38
CA ALA A 70 6.28 -13.10 0.18
C ALA A 70 6.83 -14.25 1.02
N THR A 71 6.39 -14.35 2.28
CA THR A 71 6.78 -15.45 3.18
C THR A 71 6.37 -16.81 2.63
N GLU A 72 5.14 -16.95 2.15
CA GLU A 72 4.64 -18.19 1.56
C GLU A 72 5.40 -18.61 0.30
N LYS A 73 5.91 -17.65 -0.46
CA LYS A 73 6.69 -17.87 -1.68
C LYS A 73 8.20 -17.98 -1.44
N ASN A 74 8.65 -17.92 -0.20
CA ASN A 74 10.07 -17.85 0.18
C ASN A 74 10.82 -16.67 -0.48
N ILE A 75 10.13 -15.55 -0.68
CA ILE A 75 10.72 -14.30 -1.18
C ILE A 75 11.17 -13.48 0.02
N LYS A 76 12.44 -13.08 0.03
CA LYS A 76 13.00 -12.25 1.08
C LYS A 76 12.81 -10.77 0.74
N LEU A 77 11.95 -10.09 1.49
CA LEU A 77 11.86 -8.63 1.46
C LEU A 77 13.02 -8.01 2.27
N VAL A 78 13.55 -6.89 1.81
CA VAL A 78 14.72 -6.25 2.45
C VAL A 78 14.29 -5.33 3.59
N GLY A 79 13.18 -4.62 3.43
CA GLY A 79 12.69 -3.68 4.43
C GLY A 79 11.51 -2.85 3.92
N ILE A 80 11.13 -1.90 4.75
CA ILE A 80 10.02 -0.99 4.50
C ILE A 80 10.57 0.44 4.53
N ILE A 81 10.23 1.22 3.53
CA ILE A 81 10.52 2.65 3.45
C ILE A 81 9.27 3.40 3.90
N ASP A 82 9.41 4.20 4.94
CA ASP A 82 8.34 5.03 5.48
C ASP A 82 8.90 6.42 5.79
N SER A 83 8.40 7.44 5.11
CA SER A 83 8.85 8.83 5.29
C SER A 83 8.64 9.37 6.70
N GLU A 84 7.70 8.78 7.44
CA GLU A 84 7.40 9.16 8.83
C GLU A 84 8.18 8.31 9.86
N ALA A 85 9.02 7.39 9.40
CA ALA A 85 9.83 6.60 10.31
C ALA A 85 10.78 7.48 11.12
N ALA A 86 10.78 7.27 12.44
CA ALA A 86 11.73 7.93 13.32
C ALA A 86 13.17 7.52 12.95
N GLU A 87 14.14 8.38 13.24
CA GLU A 87 15.57 8.09 13.00
C GLU A 87 16.09 6.87 13.78
N THR A 88 15.31 6.40 14.74
CA THR A 88 15.60 5.19 15.50
C THR A 88 15.19 3.96 14.72
N THR A 89 16.04 2.92 14.77
CA THR A 89 15.76 1.63 14.14
C THR A 89 14.44 1.07 14.64
N SER A 90 13.46 0.99 13.78
CA SER A 90 12.17 0.37 14.04
C SER A 90 11.97 -0.85 13.15
N THR A 91 11.12 -1.77 13.59
CA THR A 91 10.77 -2.96 12.82
C THR A 91 9.26 -3.06 12.67
N PHE A 92 8.81 -3.62 11.58
CA PHE A 92 7.42 -3.94 11.31
C PHE A 92 7.35 -5.36 10.74
N ILE A 93 6.73 -6.27 11.48
CA ILE A 93 6.65 -7.69 11.14
C ILE A 93 8.05 -8.25 10.78
N ASN A 94 9.01 -8.04 11.66
CA ASN A 94 10.41 -8.46 11.52
C ASN A 94 11.19 -7.85 10.34
N LEU A 95 10.65 -6.84 9.67
CA LEU A 95 11.36 -6.09 8.64
C LEU A 95 11.86 -4.74 9.18
N PRO A 96 13.07 -4.31 8.84
CA PRO A 96 13.54 -2.99 9.20
C PRO A 96 12.70 -1.92 8.50
N VAL A 97 12.37 -0.86 9.24
CA VAL A 97 11.67 0.32 8.72
C VAL A 97 12.63 1.49 8.73
N THR A 98 12.78 2.15 7.60
CA THR A 98 13.68 3.30 7.44
C THR A 98 13.01 4.40 6.62
N SER A 99 13.42 5.63 6.85
CA SER A 99 13.02 6.78 6.01
C SER A 99 13.91 6.96 4.76
N ARG A 100 15.04 6.25 4.68
CA ARG A 100 16.05 6.41 3.63
C ARG A 100 16.26 5.14 2.83
N LEU A 101 16.08 5.24 1.53
CA LEU A 101 16.32 4.16 0.58
C LEU A 101 17.75 3.60 0.68
N SER A 102 18.74 4.49 0.88
CA SER A 102 20.16 4.13 0.96
C SER A 102 20.52 3.17 2.10
N GLU A 103 19.73 3.16 3.16
CA GLU A 103 19.98 2.28 4.32
C GLU A 103 19.65 0.82 4.04
N LEU A 104 18.88 0.53 2.99
CA LEU A 104 18.52 -0.84 2.60
C LEU A 104 19.51 -1.46 1.60
N GLY A 105 20.54 -0.71 1.20
CA GLY A 105 21.54 -1.16 0.23
C GLY A 105 20.99 -1.23 -1.19
N THR A 106 21.53 -2.12 -2.00
CA THR A 106 21.09 -2.30 -3.39
C THR A 106 19.70 -2.93 -3.45
N LEU A 107 18.79 -2.30 -4.19
CA LEU A 107 17.43 -2.79 -4.40
C LEU A 107 17.18 -3.03 -5.89
N HIS A 108 16.41 -4.07 -6.21
CA HIS A 108 16.01 -4.42 -7.57
C HIS A 108 14.64 -3.82 -7.92
N ALA A 109 13.74 -3.78 -6.96
CA ALA A 109 12.40 -3.25 -7.14
C ALA A 109 11.84 -2.65 -5.86
N LEU A 110 10.89 -1.75 -6.02
CA LEU A 110 10.04 -1.22 -4.95
C LEU A 110 8.57 -1.61 -5.23
N ILE A 111 7.82 -1.88 -4.18
CA ILE A 111 6.37 -2.07 -4.27
C ILE A 111 5.70 -1.01 -3.40
N ILE A 112 4.83 -0.22 -3.99
CA ILE A 112 4.06 0.79 -3.25
C ILE A 112 2.99 0.09 -2.42
N THR A 113 3.00 0.33 -1.12
CA THR A 113 2.07 -0.26 -0.16
C THR A 113 1.37 0.79 0.70
N SER A 114 1.66 2.06 0.48
CA SER A 114 0.94 3.17 1.13
C SER A 114 -0.51 3.21 0.66
N MET A 115 -1.46 3.14 1.59
CA MET A 115 -2.89 3.26 1.31
C MET A 115 -3.43 4.67 1.53
N TYR A 116 -2.70 5.49 2.28
CA TYR A 116 -3.16 6.84 2.61
C TYR A 116 -2.95 7.83 1.47
N ASN A 117 -1.72 7.93 0.94
CA ASN A 117 -1.36 8.79 -0.19
C ASN A 117 -0.58 7.99 -1.25
N PRO A 118 -1.20 7.01 -1.91
CA PRO A 118 -0.47 6.12 -2.81
C PRO A 118 0.10 6.84 -4.03
N GLN A 119 -0.60 7.80 -4.61
CA GLN A 119 -0.13 8.56 -5.77
C GLN A 119 1.11 9.39 -5.43
N ASP A 120 1.06 10.15 -4.33
CA ASP A 120 2.18 10.97 -3.88
C ASP A 120 3.39 10.10 -3.51
N THR A 121 3.15 8.98 -2.86
CA THR A 121 4.20 8.01 -2.52
C THR A 121 4.88 7.47 -3.78
N PHE A 122 4.11 7.14 -4.81
CA PHE A 122 4.65 6.71 -6.10
C PHE A 122 5.48 7.81 -6.77
N GLU A 123 4.97 9.02 -6.83
CA GLU A 123 5.65 10.17 -7.44
C GLU A 123 6.95 10.52 -6.72
N GLU A 124 6.99 10.41 -5.41
CA GLU A 124 8.23 10.56 -4.64
C GLU A 124 9.21 9.41 -4.94
N ALA A 125 8.75 8.17 -4.95
CA ALA A 125 9.61 7.01 -5.18
C ALA A 125 10.30 7.06 -6.54
N ILE A 126 9.62 7.49 -7.61
CA ILE A 126 10.19 7.57 -8.96
C ILE A 126 11.20 8.71 -9.14
N LYS A 127 11.32 9.63 -8.20
CA LYS A 127 12.41 10.63 -8.20
C LYS A 127 13.77 10.00 -7.88
N PHE A 128 13.79 8.91 -7.13
CA PHE A 128 15.00 8.27 -6.62
C PHE A 128 15.20 6.84 -7.13
N PHE A 129 14.21 6.27 -7.79
CA PHE A 129 14.24 4.88 -8.25
C PHE A 129 13.65 4.75 -9.67
N PRO A 130 14.18 3.85 -10.52
CA PRO A 130 13.67 3.68 -11.88
C PRO A 130 12.18 3.36 -11.91
N ARG A 131 11.43 4.11 -12.70
CA ARG A 131 9.96 4.02 -12.78
C ARG A 131 9.48 2.61 -13.13
N ASP A 132 10.13 1.91 -14.02
CA ASP A 132 9.80 0.55 -14.45
C ASP A 132 10.01 -0.51 -13.37
N LYS A 133 10.74 -0.16 -12.32
CA LYS A 133 11.03 -1.00 -11.16
C LYS A 133 10.26 -0.59 -9.90
N VAL A 134 9.38 0.40 -10.00
CA VAL A 134 8.43 0.79 -8.95
C VAL A 134 7.08 0.19 -9.27
N LEU A 135 6.74 -0.90 -8.58
CA LEU A 135 5.54 -1.68 -8.81
C LEU A 135 4.37 -1.15 -7.97
N THR A 136 3.19 -1.19 -8.54
CA THR A 136 1.98 -0.64 -7.91
C THR A 136 0.84 -1.64 -8.01
N PRO A 137 0.27 -2.09 -6.88
CA PRO A 137 -0.96 -2.87 -6.89
C PRO A 137 -2.11 -2.09 -7.53
N GLN A 138 -2.91 -2.74 -8.38
CA GLN A 138 -4.03 -2.09 -9.07
C GLN A 138 -5.04 -1.47 -8.11
N LEU A 139 -5.27 -2.09 -6.96
CA LEU A 139 -6.21 -1.60 -5.95
C LEU A 139 -5.89 -0.19 -5.43
N LEU A 140 -4.63 0.27 -5.55
CA LEU A 140 -4.24 1.61 -5.15
C LEU A 140 -4.65 2.70 -6.15
N GLY A 141 -5.02 2.33 -7.38
CA GLY A 141 -5.47 3.28 -8.40
C GLY A 141 -4.42 4.29 -8.84
N ILE A 142 -3.13 3.94 -8.75
CA ILE A 142 -2.03 4.85 -9.09
C ILE A 142 -1.96 5.04 -10.60
N LYS A 143 -1.94 6.30 -11.03
CA LYS A 143 -1.73 6.68 -12.43
C LYS A 143 -0.24 6.78 -12.71
N LYS A 144 0.24 5.97 -13.63
CA LYS A 144 1.66 5.93 -14.03
C LYS A 144 2.00 6.85 -15.18
N GLU A 145 1.01 7.31 -15.96
CA GLU A 145 1.21 8.24 -17.06
C GLU A 145 1.47 9.64 -16.51
N LYS A 146 2.48 10.32 -17.05
CA LYS A 146 2.59 11.76 -16.85
C LYS A 146 1.36 12.40 -17.48
N VAL A 147 0.53 13.06 -16.69
CA VAL A 147 -0.43 14.02 -17.22
C VAL A 147 0.43 15.08 -17.90
N ALA A 148 0.45 15.07 -19.23
CA ALA A 148 1.06 16.15 -19.98
C ALA A 148 0.30 17.42 -19.58
N TYR A 149 0.98 18.32 -18.86
CA TYR A 149 0.46 19.65 -18.61
C TYR A 149 0.47 20.36 -19.96
N GLU A 150 -0.68 20.41 -20.62
CA GLU A 150 -0.86 21.36 -21.72
C GLU A 150 -0.87 22.77 -21.11
N PRO A 151 0.12 23.60 -21.43
CA PRO A 151 0.11 24.97 -20.96
C PRO A 151 -1.15 25.64 -21.51
N ILE A 152 -1.93 26.25 -20.65
CA ILE A 152 -3.09 27.04 -21.03
C ILE A 152 -2.58 28.05 -22.06
N PRO A 153 -3.16 28.09 -23.29
CA PRO A 153 -2.73 29.07 -24.27
C PRO A 153 -2.91 30.45 -23.66
N SER A 154 -1.82 31.20 -23.61
CA SER A 154 -1.84 32.59 -23.14
C SER A 154 -2.91 33.34 -23.94
N MET A 155 -3.94 33.82 -23.25
CA MET A 155 -4.87 34.77 -23.85
C MET A 155 -4.07 35.97 -24.34
N GLU A 156 -3.88 36.07 -25.65
CA GLU A 156 -3.41 37.30 -26.26
C GLU A 156 -4.38 38.41 -25.86
N LYS A 157 -3.84 39.44 -25.23
CA LYS A 157 -4.59 40.64 -24.94
C LYS A 157 -5.07 41.22 -26.25
N PRO A 158 -6.37 41.50 -26.41
CA PRO A 158 -6.85 42.23 -27.60
C PRO A 158 -6.15 43.56 -27.66
N ARG A 159 -5.64 43.86 -28.83
CA ARG A 159 -5.06 45.21 -29.10
C ARG A 159 -6.13 46.28 -29.07
#